data_f65574c3dc2c8e51ff3fd4d2b8d41466
#
_entry.id   f65574c3dc2c8e51ff3fd4d2b8d41466
#
_cell.length_a   1.000
_cell.length_b   1.000
_cell.length_c   1.000
_cell.angle_alpha   90.00
_cell.angle_beta   90.00
_cell.angle_gamma   90.00
#
_symmetry.space_group_name_H-M   'P 1'
#
loop_
_entity.id
_entity.type
_entity.pdbx_description
1 polymer ?
#
loop_
_entity_poly.entity_id
_entity_poly.type
_entity_poly.pdbx_seq_one_letter_code
_entity_poly.pdbx_strand_id
1 'polypeptide(L)'
;MAFEPIYIIDGARSPFLKARNAPGPFSASDLAVQTGRELMLRQPFDPSDLDEVIVGCAAPSPDETNIGRVIALRLGCGFHVPGWTVMRNCASGMQALDAAAMSIQCGRSNLVLAGGTDALSRAPVLFSDELVNWLAAWNNSRGIGPRLATLKMLRPAHLAPVIGLLRGLTDPVAGLSMGQTAENLAHRFHITRADMDTYAALSHQRALAAQQREAFTEVVPITDTRGKLYGQDDGIRADSTPDKLARLRPVFDKPWGNITAGNSSQVTDGAALLILASQAAVERWNLQPLGRIVDANWASLDPAEMGLGPVYAATPLLERRHMKVNDPDLWEINEAFAAQVLACAAAWNDEAWCLDNLGSGSFGALDLHRVNVDGGAIALGHPVGASGARIVLHLLHALRARRLKRGIAAICIGGGQGGAMMIENLDEERQTWQAQPT
;
A
#
# COMPACT_ATOMS: atom_id res chain seq x y z
N MET A 1 3.00 10.79 -29.92
CA MET A 1 2.57 9.39 -30.02
C MET A 1 1.39 9.23 -29.05
N ALA A 2 0.28 8.66 -29.49
CA ALA A 2 -0.78 8.27 -28.57
C ALA A 2 -0.23 7.14 -27.69
N PHE A 3 -0.32 7.28 -26.37
CA PHE A 3 0.07 6.22 -25.45
C PHE A 3 -0.90 5.05 -25.61
N GLU A 4 -0.34 3.83 -25.68
CA GLU A 4 -1.15 2.62 -25.73
C GLU A 4 -1.95 2.50 -24.42
N PRO A 5 -3.27 2.16 -24.48
CA PRO A 5 -4.06 2.00 -23.27
C PRO A 5 -3.56 0.81 -22.43
N ILE A 6 -3.46 0.98 -21.13
CA ILE A 6 -3.04 -0.05 -20.17
C ILE A 6 -4.28 -0.56 -19.46
N TYR A 7 -4.66 -1.78 -19.76
CA TYR A 7 -5.85 -2.41 -19.22
C TYR A 7 -5.56 -3.13 -17.90
N ILE A 8 -6.47 -2.99 -16.94
CA ILE A 8 -6.52 -3.81 -15.72
C ILE A 8 -7.52 -4.92 -16.02
N ILE A 9 -7.02 -6.14 -16.15
CA ILE A 9 -7.84 -7.31 -16.53
C ILE A 9 -8.59 -7.84 -15.32
N ASP A 10 -7.88 -8.10 -14.23
CA ASP A 10 -8.40 -8.64 -12.99
C ASP A 10 -7.43 -8.31 -11.84
N GLY A 11 -7.88 -8.54 -10.62
CA GLY A 11 -7.04 -8.40 -9.44
C GLY A 11 -7.62 -9.17 -8.26
N ALA A 12 -6.74 -9.50 -7.32
CA ALA A 12 -7.11 -10.13 -6.08
C ALA A 12 -6.21 -9.63 -4.94
N ARG A 13 -6.73 -9.68 -3.73
CA ARG A 13 -5.94 -9.48 -2.52
C ARG A 13 -6.21 -10.56 -1.47
N SER A 14 -5.23 -10.83 -0.64
CA SER A 14 -5.48 -11.59 0.58
C SER A 14 -6.31 -10.76 1.56
N PRO A 15 -6.97 -11.38 2.55
CA PRO A 15 -7.36 -10.64 3.75
C PRO A 15 -6.10 -10.03 4.40
N PHE A 16 -6.25 -8.84 4.99
CA PHE A 16 -5.19 -8.21 5.75
C PHE A 16 -5.26 -8.69 7.20
N LEU A 17 -4.14 -9.26 7.67
CA LEU A 17 -4.06 -9.92 8.97
C LEU A 17 -3.22 -9.06 9.92
N LYS A 18 -3.80 -8.69 11.05
CA LYS A 18 -3.15 -7.83 12.05
C LYS A 18 -1.96 -8.52 12.70
N ALA A 19 -0.81 -7.83 12.77
CA ALA A 19 0.32 -8.26 13.57
C ALA A 19 -0.01 -8.26 15.08
N ARG A 20 0.29 -9.38 15.76
CA ARG A 20 -0.10 -9.62 17.17
C ARG A 20 1.10 -9.90 18.07
N ASN A 21 2.17 -9.13 17.93
CA ASN A 21 3.42 -9.26 18.68
C ASN A 21 4.10 -10.65 18.56
N ALA A 22 3.81 -11.37 17.50
CA ALA A 22 4.42 -12.65 17.15
C ALA A 22 4.43 -12.79 15.62
N PRO A 23 5.35 -13.58 15.05
CA PRO A 23 5.33 -13.89 13.63
C PRO A 23 3.99 -14.48 13.19
N GLY A 24 3.39 -13.90 12.15
CA GLY A 24 2.16 -14.39 11.54
C GLY A 24 2.33 -15.75 10.86
N PRO A 25 1.24 -16.38 10.42
CA PRO A 25 1.28 -17.72 9.84
C PRO A 25 1.87 -17.79 8.43
N PHE A 26 1.98 -16.65 7.73
CA PHE A 26 2.40 -16.57 6.33
C PHE A 26 3.69 -15.77 6.18
N SER A 27 4.57 -16.18 5.26
CA SER A 27 5.59 -15.30 4.70
C SER A 27 4.97 -14.33 3.68
N ALA A 28 5.70 -13.30 3.27
CA ALA A 28 5.21 -12.36 2.26
C ALA A 28 4.96 -13.06 0.91
N SER A 29 5.82 -14.02 0.54
CA SER A 29 5.60 -14.81 -0.68
C SER A 29 4.44 -15.80 -0.55
N ASP A 30 4.14 -16.34 0.64
CA ASP A 30 2.98 -17.21 0.85
C ASP A 30 1.67 -16.46 0.58
N LEU A 31 1.55 -15.23 1.12
CA LEU A 31 0.40 -14.36 0.88
C LEU A 31 0.20 -14.09 -0.62
N ALA A 32 1.27 -13.66 -1.30
CA ALA A 32 1.21 -13.32 -2.71
C ALA A 32 0.96 -14.55 -3.60
N VAL A 33 1.57 -15.70 -3.29
CA VAL A 33 1.38 -16.93 -4.08
C VAL A 33 -0.04 -17.48 -3.95
N GLN A 34 -0.62 -17.49 -2.76
CA GLN A 34 -2.00 -17.93 -2.61
C GLN A 34 -2.98 -16.97 -3.31
N THR A 35 -2.79 -15.66 -3.13
CA THR A 35 -3.57 -14.63 -3.83
C THR A 35 -3.42 -14.74 -5.35
N GLY A 36 -2.20 -14.89 -5.84
CA GLY A 36 -1.92 -15.01 -7.27
C GLY A 36 -2.46 -16.30 -7.89
N ARG A 37 -2.47 -17.42 -7.16
CA ARG A 37 -3.08 -18.67 -7.66
C ARG A 37 -4.58 -18.51 -7.91
N GLU A 38 -5.31 -17.97 -6.98
CA GLU A 38 -6.74 -17.71 -7.13
C GLU A 38 -7.01 -16.73 -8.28
N LEU A 39 -6.16 -15.72 -8.44
CA LEU A 39 -6.24 -14.79 -9.55
C LEU A 39 -5.97 -15.46 -10.91
N MET A 40 -4.92 -16.29 -11.01
CA MET A 40 -4.56 -16.97 -12.25
C MET A 40 -5.56 -18.06 -12.65
N LEU A 41 -6.16 -18.77 -11.69
CA LEU A 41 -7.17 -19.79 -11.97
C LEU A 41 -8.43 -19.25 -12.68
N ARG A 42 -8.68 -17.95 -12.60
CA ARG A 42 -9.81 -17.29 -13.27
C ARG A 42 -9.49 -16.81 -14.69
N GLN A 43 -8.24 -16.97 -15.14
CA GLN A 43 -7.79 -16.45 -16.42
C GLN A 43 -7.85 -17.50 -17.53
N PRO A 44 -8.04 -17.09 -18.80
CA PRO A 44 -8.04 -17.98 -19.95
C PRO A 44 -6.62 -18.33 -20.46
N PHE A 45 -5.58 -17.98 -19.73
CA PHE A 45 -4.16 -18.20 -20.05
C PHE A 45 -3.44 -18.78 -18.83
N ASP A 46 -2.32 -19.46 -19.06
CA ASP A 46 -1.51 -20.06 -18.02
C ASP A 46 -0.53 -19.04 -17.38
N PRO A 47 -0.06 -19.26 -16.14
CA PRO A 47 0.96 -18.42 -15.55
C PRO A 47 2.24 -18.28 -16.39
N SER A 48 2.56 -19.27 -17.22
CA SER A 48 3.70 -19.26 -18.14
C SER A 48 3.52 -18.36 -19.37
N ASP A 49 2.31 -17.87 -19.62
CA ASP A 49 2.03 -16.89 -20.68
C ASP A 49 2.27 -15.44 -20.25
N LEU A 50 2.53 -15.20 -18.98
CA LEU A 50 2.95 -13.89 -18.49
C LEU A 50 4.33 -13.52 -19.06
N ASP A 51 4.49 -12.27 -19.47
CA ASP A 51 5.77 -11.74 -19.92
C ASP A 51 6.68 -11.36 -18.74
N GLU A 52 6.08 -10.95 -17.61
CA GLU A 52 6.83 -10.42 -16.45
C GLU A 52 6.00 -10.48 -15.15
N VAL A 53 6.69 -10.61 -14.01
CA VAL A 53 6.11 -10.50 -12.67
C VAL A 53 6.83 -9.42 -11.87
N ILE A 54 6.10 -8.35 -11.47
CA ILE A 54 6.67 -7.21 -10.75
C ILE A 54 5.98 -7.07 -9.40
N VAL A 55 6.72 -7.24 -8.30
CA VAL A 55 6.13 -7.23 -6.95
C VAL A 55 6.79 -6.22 -6.05
N GLY A 56 5.98 -5.32 -5.51
CA GLY A 56 6.39 -4.39 -4.45
C GLY A 56 6.51 -5.10 -3.11
N CYS A 57 7.62 -4.86 -2.39
CA CYS A 57 7.81 -5.34 -1.03
C CYS A 57 8.69 -4.34 -0.28
N ALA A 58 8.24 -3.86 0.87
CA ALA A 58 8.97 -2.87 1.66
C ALA A 58 9.84 -3.52 2.75
N ALA A 59 9.45 -4.71 3.23
CA ALA A 59 10.17 -5.43 4.28
C ALA A 59 10.42 -6.91 3.88
N PRO A 60 11.20 -7.17 2.79
CA PRO A 60 11.46 -8.53 2.36
C PRO A 60 12.23 -9.31 3.42
N SER A 61 11.89 -10.59 3.56
CA SER A 61 12.71 -11.53 4.34
C SER A 61 14.09 -11.69 3.70
N PRO A 62 15.16 -11.92 4.48
CA PRO A 62 16.46 -12.31 3.95
C PRO A 62 16.43 -13.54 3.04
N ASP A 63 15.46 -14.44 3.25
CA ASP A 63 15.26 -15.65 2.43
C ASP A 63 14.55 -15.36 1.10
N GLU A 64 13.94 -14.18 0.95
CA GLU A 64 13.07 -13.79 -0.19
C GLU A 64 13.48 -12.43 -0.77
N THR A 65 14.79 -12.14 -0.88
CA THR A 65 15.30 -10.81 -1.28
C THR A 65 14.79 -10.32 -2.63
N ASN A 66 14.70 -11.21 -3.65
CA ASN A 66 13.96 -10.92 -4.88
C ASN A 66 12.63 -11.67 -4.85
N ILE A 67 11.70 -11.16 -4.05
CA ILE A 67 10.41 -11.81 -3.81
C ILE A 67 9.58 -11.92 -5.10
N GLY A 68 9.69 -10.99 -6.03
CA GLY A 68 9.01 -11.06 -7.34
C GLY A 68 9.41 -12.31 -8.12
N ARG A 69 10.71 -12.69 -8.11
CA ARG A 69 11.16 -13.92 -8.75
C ARG A 69 10.71 -15.18 -8.01
N VAL A 70 10.73 -15.15 -6.68
CA VAL A 70 10.23 -16.25 -5.85
C VAL A 70 8.76 -16.52 -6.12
N ILE A 71 7.94 -15.47 -6.19
CA ILE A 71 6.52 -15.55 -6.49
C ILE A 71 6.28 -16.10 -7.90
N ALA A 72 6.97 -15.59 -8.93
CA ALA A 72 6.85 -16.06 -10.30
C ALA A 72 7.10 -17.57 -10.42
N LEU A 73 8.17 -18.08 -9.78
CA LEU A 73 8.50 -19.50 -9.78
C LEU A 73 7.45 -20.35 -9.03
N ARG A 74 7.00 -19.88 -7.87
CA ARG A 74 6.00 -20.57 -7.04
C ARG A 74 4.59 -20.57 -7.65
N LEU A 75 4.28 -19.59 -8.50
CA LEU A 75 3.03 -19.55 -9.27
C LEU A 75 3.07 -20.47 -10.49
N GLY A 76 4.23 -21.00 -10.87
CA GLY A 76 4.37 -21.87 -12.04
C GLY A 76 4.57 -21.12 -13.35
N CYS A 77 5.04 -19.85 -13.31
CA CYS A 77 5.32 -19.08 -14.53
C CYS A 77 6.48 -19.66 -15.37
N GLY A 78 7.17 -20.68 -14.86
CA GLY A 78 8.34 -21.27 -15.55
C GLY A 78 9.62 -20.47 -15.36
N PHE A 79 10.73 -20.99 -15.93
CA PHE A 79 12.04 -20.35 -15.77
C PHE A 79 12.25 -19.17 -16.70
N HIS A 80 11.50 -19.06 -17.78
CA HIS A 80 11.61 -18.03 -18.80
C HIS A 80 10.93 -16.70 -18.43
N VAL A 81 9.91 -16.71 -17.55
CA VAL A 81 9.23 -15.48 -17.11
C VAL A 81 10.11 -14.77 -16.08
N PRO A 82 10.63 -13.56 -16.37
CA PRO A 82 11.41 -12.80 -15.41
C PRO A 82 10.51 -12.31 -14.26
N GLY A 83 11.10 -12.18 -13.07
CA GLY A 83 10.43 -11.61 -11.91
C GLY A 83 11.41 -10.73 -11.12
N TRP A 84 10.94 -9.59 -10.65
CA TRP A 84 11.76 -8.67 -9.87
C TRP A 84 10.95 -7.89 -8.83
N THR A 85 11.66 -7.24 -7.91
CA THR A 85 11.08 -6.60 -6.75
C THR A 85 11.29 -5.10 -6.80
N VAL A 86 10.24 -4.35 -6.47
CA VAL A 86 10.26 -2.89 -6.34
C VAL A 86 10.17 -2.52 -4.87
N MET A 87 10.97 -1.52 -4.47
CA MET A 87 10.86 -0.91 -3.17
C MET A 87 10.70 0.61 -3.30
N ARG A 88 9.53 1.12 -2.94
CA ARG A 88 9.21 2.54 -2.76
C ARG A 88 8.36 2.70 -1.49
N ASN A 89 8.82 2.11 -0.39
CA ASN A 89 8.13 2.11 0.91
C ASN A 89 6.62 1.84 0.75
N CYS A 90 5.74 2.71 1.27
CA CYS A 90 4.28 2.55 1.26
C CYS A 90 3.67 2.42 -0.15
N ALA A 91 4.33 2.92 -1.18
CA ALA A 91 3.83 2.86 -2.56
C ALA A 91 4.47 1.77 -3.42
N SER A 92 5.21 0.81 -2.84
CA SER A 92 5.88 -0.25 -3.61
C SER A 92 4.92 -0.99 -4.55
N GLY A 93 3.72 -1.34 -4.09
CA GLY A 93 2.71 -1.99 -4.92
C GLY A 93 2.18 -1.11 -6.05
N MET A 94 1.95 0.19 -5.82
CA MET A 94 1.56 1.13 -6.88
C MET A 94 2.70 1.35 -7.88
N GLN A 95 3.96 1.41 -7.41
CA GLN A 95 5.13 1.50 -8.29
C GLN A 95 5.28 0.25 -9.14
N ALA A 96 4.94 -0.94 -8.63
CA ALA A 96 4.94 -2.15 -9.43
C ALA A 96 3.91 -2.07 -10.57
N LEU A 97 2.72 -1.52 -10.32
CA LEU A 97 1.71 -1.27 -11.37
C LEU A 97 2.20 -0.25 -12.39
N ASP A 98 2.82 0.85 -11.95
CA ASP A 98 3.38 1.87 -12.84
C ASP A 98 4.53 1.29 -13.69
N ALA A 99 5.42 0.50 -13.09
CA ALA A 99 6.51 -0.16 -13.82
C ALA A 99 5.98 -1.16 -14.88
N ALA A 100 4.92 -1.91 -14.55
CA ALA A 100 4.24 -2.79 -15.50
C ALA A 100 3.57 -1.99 -16.63
N ALA A 101 2.91 -0.89 -16.31
CA ALA A 101 2.33 0.01 -17.30
C ALA A 101 3.39 0.57 -18.25
N MET A 102 4.53 1.02 -17.71
CA MET A 102 5.67 1.49 -18.52
C MET A 102 6.27 0.37 -19.40
N SER A 103 6.41 -0.86 -18.88
CA SER A 103 6.89 -2.01 -19.65
C SER A 103 5.99 -2.29 -20.86
N ILE A 104 4.67 -2.24 -20.67
CA ILE A 104 3.67 -2.39 -21.74
C ILE A 104 3.74 -1.22 -22.72
N GLN A 105 3.77 0.02 -22.26
CA GLN A 105 3.84 1.22 -23.12
C GLN A 105 5.11 1.25 -24.00
N CYS A 106 6.21 0.71 -23.48
CA CYS A 106 7.46 0.59 -24.24
C CYS A 106 7.49 -0.63 -25.17
N GLY A 107 6.42 -1.42 -25.22
CA GLY A 107 6.34 -2.63 -26.07
C GLY A 107 7.26 -3.78 -25.62
N ARG A 108 7.71 -3.79 -24.35
CA ARG A 108 8.54 -4.86 -23.80
C ARG A 108 7.72 -6.04 -23.31
N SER A 109 6.53 -5.78 -22.82
CA SER A 109 5.60 -6.75 -22.26
C SER A 109 4.19 -6.48 -22.77
N ASN A 110 3.36 -7.51 -22.83
CA ASN A 110 1.95 -7.42 -23.20
C ASN A 110 1.04 -7.84 -22.05
N LEU A 111 1.53 -8.73 -21.18
CA LEU A 111 0.76 -9.34 -20.09
C LEU A 111 1.64 -9.45 -18.84
N VAL A 112 1.32 -8.66 -17.81
CA VAL A 112 2.15 -8.53 -16.60
C VAL A 112 1.33 -8.77 -15.34
N LEU A 113 1.84 -9.62 -14.45
CA LEU A 113 1.35 -9.71 -13.08
C LEU A 113 2.11 -8.71 -12.21
N ALA A 114 1.40 -7.73 -11.66
CA ALA A 114 2.00 -6.68 -10.83
C ALA A 114 1.21 -6.44 -9.55
N GLY A 115 1.87 -5.93 -8.52
CA GLY A 115 1.24 -5.60 -7.25
C GLY A 115 2.22 -5.58 -6.10
N GLY A 116 1.80 -6.00 -4.90
CA GLY A 116 2.71 -5.97 -3.76
C GLY A 116 2.29 -6.87 -2.61
N THR A 117 3.24 -7.13 -1.73
CA THR A 117 3.05 -7.97 -0.54
C THR A 117 4.00 -7.56 0.57
N ASP A 118 3.55 -7.68 1.81
CA ASP A 118 4.41 -7.64 3.01
C ASP A 118 3.85 -8.54 4.12
N ALA A 119 4.75 -9.15 4.87
CA ALA A 119 4.45 -9.81 6.14
C ALA A 119 5.14 -9.05 7.27
N LEU A 120 4.56 -7.91 7.68
CA LEU A 120 5.17 -7.00 8.67
C LEU A 120 5.28 -7.65 10.06
N SER A 121 4.42 -8.64 10.36
CA SER A 121 4.54 -9.45 11.58
C SER A 121 5.83 -10.28 11.62
N ARG A 122 6.47 -10.48 10.46
CA ARG A 122 7.72 -11.22 10.26
C ARG A 122 8.89 -10.31 9.87
N ALA A 123 8.74 -9.00 10.05
CA ALA A 123 9.82 -8.06 9.77
C ALA A 123 11.11 -8.46 10.51
N PRO A 124 12.30 -8.34 9.89
CA PRO A 124 13.53 -8.80 10.47
C PRO A 124 13.83 -8.17 11.84
N VAL A 125 14.29 -9.00 12.77
CA VAL A 125 14.91 -8.55 14.01
C VAL A 125 16.41 -8.72 13.86
N LEU A 126 17.15 -7.63 14.03
CA LEU A 126 18.58 -7.56 13.80
C LEU A 126 19.34 -7.52 15.12
N PHE A 127 20.59 -7.91 15.08
CA PHE A 127 21.51 -7.67 16.18
C PHE A 127 22.04 -6.23 16.16
N SER A 128 22.37 -5.69 17.34
CA SER A 128 23.08 -4.42 17.42
C SER A 128 24.50 -4.55 16.88
N ASP A 129 25.10 -3.43 16.42
CA ASP A 129 26.50 -3.43 15.94
C ASP A 129 27.45 -3.88 17.04
N GLU A 130 27.18 -3.55 18.30
CA GLU A 130 27.95 -3.99 19.46
C GLU A 130 27.93 -5.50 19.60
N LEU A 131 26.79 -6.17 19.40
CA LEU A 131 26.71 -7.62 19.44
C LEU A 131 27.42 -8.25 18.24
N VAL A 132 27.27 -7.70 17.05
CA VAL A 132 27.97 -8.16 15.84
C VAL A 132 29.50 -8.08 16.04
N ASN A 133 30.00 -6.95 16.55
CA ASN A 133 31.42 -6.77 16.86
C ASN A 133 31.89 -7.74 17.93
N TRP A 134 31.10 -8.00 18.97
CA TRP A 134 31.40 -8.98 19.99
C TRP A 134 31.45 -10.40 19.41
N LEU A 135 30.51 -10.80 18.56
CA LEU A 135 30.52 -12.09 17.87
C LEU A 135 31.74 -12.25 16.98
N ALA A 136 32.14 -11.21 16.25
CA ALA A 136 33.35 -11.21 15.45
C ALA A 136 34.62 -11.39 16.32
N ALA A 137 34.72 -10.66 17.43
CA ALA A 137 35.82 -10.81 18.40
C ALA A 137 35.85 -12.23 19.00
N TRP A 138 34.70 -12.79 19.38
CA TRP A 138 34.57 -14.15 19.88
C TRP A 138 35.02 -15.18 18.85
N ASN A 139 34.59 -15.05 17.59
CA ASN A 139 34.99 -15.99 16.52
C ASN A 139 36.48 -15.92 16.20
N ASN A 140 37.11 -14.77 16.35
CA ASN A 140 38.54 -14.57 16.12
C ASN A 140 39.39 -14.97 17.31
N SER A 141 38.80 -15.17 18.50
CA SER A 141 39.53 -15.54 19.73
C SER A 141 39.96 -17.01 19.68
N ARG A 142 41.27 -17.24 19.73
CA ARG A 142 41.87 -18.60 19.80
C ARG A 142 42.42 -18.89 21.20
N GLY A 143 42.01 -20.03 21.79
CA GLY A 143 42.43 -20.42 23.13
C GLY A 143 41.51 -19.94 24.26
N ILE A 144 41.66 -20.50 25.45
CA ILE A 144 40.76 -20.29 26.60
C ILE A 144 40.87 -18.87 27.15
N GLY A 145 42.08 -18.35 27.30
CA GLY A 145 42.32 -17.02 27.88
C GLY A 145 41.65 -15.87 27.08
N PRO A 146 41.94 -15.73 25.77
CA PRO A 146 41.26 -14.72 24.91
C PRO A 146 39.75 -14.87 24.88
N ARG A 147 39.20 -16.11 24.86
CA ARG A 147 37.74 -16.32 24.90
C ARG A 147 37.11 -15.84 26.20
N LEU A 148 37.74 -16.11 27.35
CA LEU A 148 37.28 -15.61 28.64
C LEU A 148 37.32 -14.07 28.72
N ALA A 149 38.36 -13.47 28.14
CA ALA A 149 38.46 -12.02 28.05
C ALA A 149 37.32 -11.44 27.21
N THR A 150 37.04 -12.01 26.02
CA THR A 150 35.95 -11.58 25.17
C THR A 150 34.57 -11.80 25.83
N LEU A 151 34.38 -12.90 26.56
CA LEU A 151 33.13 -13.15 27.28
C LEU A 151 32.84 -12.08 28.33
N LYS A 152 33.85 -11.55 29.02
CA LYS A 152 33.71 -10.47 30.01
C LYS A 152 33.29 -9.13 29.38
N MET A 153 33.46 -8.96 28.07
CA MET A 153 33.08 -7.75 27.34
C MET A 153 31.60 -7.75 26.97
N LEU A 154 30.90 -8.90 27.02
CA LEU A 154 29.47 -8.99 26.74
C LEU A 154 28.68 -8.26 27.83
N ARG A 155 27.88 -7.30 27.40
CA ARG A 155 26.98 -6.53 28.28
C ARG A 155 25.53 -6.88 27.95
N PRO A 156 24.60 -6.85 28.90
CA PRO A 156 23.16 -7.07 28.63
C PRO A 156 22.62 -6.14 27.54
N ALA A 157 23.09 -4.89 27.49
CA ALA A 157 22.68 -3.92 26.47
C ALA A 157 23.01 -4.37 25.04
N HIS A 158 24.09 -5.17 24.83
CA HIS A 158 24.43 -5.69 23.50
C HIS A 158 23.40 -6.71 22.98
N LEU A 159 22.65 -7.34 23.90
CA LEU A 159 21.62 -8.34 23.54
C LEU A 159 20.27 -7.68 23.17
N ALA A 160 20.14 -6.35 23.28
CA ALA A 160 18.94 -5.66 22.89
C ALA A 160 18.70 -5.80 21.37
N PRO A 161 17.57 -6.37 20.95
CA PRO A 161 17.29 -6.55 19.52
C PRO A 161 17.01 -5.21 18.84
N VAL A 162 17.46 -5.07 17.59
CA VAL A 162 17.07 -3.98 16.71
C VAL A 162 15.85 -4.41 15.91
N ILE A 163 14.70 -3.84 16.19
CA ILE A 163 13.47 -4.17 15.49
C ILE A 163 13.45 -3.44 14.14
N GLY A 164 13.65 -4.20 13.05
CA GLY A 164 13.77 -3.64 11.69
C GLY A 164 12.55 -2.81 11.30
N LEU A 165 11.33 -3.24 11.65
CA LEU A 165 10.10 -2.49 11.39
C LEU A 165 10.14 -1.07 12.02
N LEU A 166 10.54 -0.95 13.28
CA LEU A 166 10.60 0.37 13.96
C LEU A 166 11.67 1.27 13.34
N ARG A 167 12.81 0.69 12.91
CA ARG A 167 13.84 1.42 12.16
C ARG A 167 13.30 1.93 10.83
N GLY A 168 12.58 1.08 10.07
CA GLY A 168 11.96 1.45 8.79
C GLY A 168 10.83 2.47 8.90
N LEU A 169 10.19 2.59 10.06
CA LEU A 169 9.15 3.59 10.35
C LEU A 169 9.72 4.90 10.94
N THR A 170 11.03 5.07 10.95
CA THR A 170 11.71 6.31 11.34
C THR A 170 12.49 6.84 10.15
N ASP A 171 12.23 8.07 9.75
CA ASP A 171 12.95 8.71 8.65
C ASP A 171 14.40 9.00 9.07
N PRO A 172 15.40 8.51 8.32
CA PRO A 172 16.79 8.67 8.70
C PRO A 172 17.35 10.09 8.45
N VAL A 173 16.66 10.91 7.65
CA VAL A 173 17.07 12.27 7.30
C VAL A 173 16.44 13.28 8.26
N ALA A 174 15.10 13.23 8.39
CA ALA A 174 14.37 14.10 9.31
C ALA A 174 14.51 13.68 10.79
N GLY A 175 14.91 12.41 11.06
CA GLY A 175 15.01 11.88 12.41
C GLY A 175 13.65 11.69 13.10
N LEU A 176 12.56 11.75 12.35
CA LEU A 176 11.19 11.66 12.85
C LEU A 176 10.58 10.30 12.52
N SER A 177 9.83 9.73 13.46
CA SER A 177 8.95 8.60 13.16
C SER A 177 7.79 9.05 12.28
N MET A 178 7.19 8.12 11.52
CA MET A 178 6.06 8.42 10.65
C MET A 178 4.89 9.06 11.41
N GLY A 179 4.65 8.66 12.66
CA GLY A 179 3.62 9.29 13.49
C GLY A 179 3.95 10.72 13.90
N GLN A 180 5.23 11.05 14.11
CA GLN A 180 5.66 12.43 14.39
C GLN A 180 5.48 13.33 13.16
N THR A 181 5.69 12.82 11.94
CA THR A 181 5.36 13.59 10.73
C THR A 181 3.86 13.88 10.64
N ALA A 182 3.01 12.97 11.12
CA ALA A 182 1.56 13.20 11.20
C ALA A 182 1.18 14.23 12.28
N GLU A 183 1.89 14.27 13.43
CA GLU A 183 1.73 15.34 14.42
C GLU A 183 2.07 16.72 13.83
N ASN A 184 3.14 16.83 13.02
CA ASN A 184 3.50 18.07 12.33
C ASN A 184 2.34 18.57 11.45
N LEU A 185 1.71 17.67 10.70
CA LEU A 185 0.57 18.02 9.84
C LEU A 185 -0.67 18.41 10.64
N ALA A 186 -0.96 17.68 11.72
CA ALA A 186 -2.06 18.02 12.61
C ALA A 186 -1.88 19.45 13.18
N HIS A 187 -0.68 19.80 13.59
CA HIS A 187 -0.36 21.14 14.07
C HIS A 187 -0.45 22.20 12.96
N ARG A 188 0.14 21.94 11.80
CA ARG A 188 0.17 22.88 10.67
C ARG A 188 -1.21 23.26 10.15
N PHE A 189 -2.11 22.26 10.04
CA PHE A 189 -3.46 22.45 9.50
C PHE A 189 -4.53 22.53 10.60
N HIS A 190 -4.15 22.71 11.85
CA HIS A 190 -5.06 22.86 13.01
C HIS A 190 -6.07 21.71 13.15
N ILE A 191 -5.67 20.49 12.81
CA ILE A 191 -6.50 19.30 12.91
C ILE A 191 -6.54 18.83 14.35
N THR A 192 -7.71 18.81 14.93
CA THR A 192 -7.87 18.44 16.33
C THR A 192 -7.86 16.91 16.52
N ARG A 193 -7.59 16.48 17.76
CA ARG A 193 -7.72 15.08 18.14
C ARG A 193 -9.13 14.53 17.88
N ALA A 194 -10.17 15.34 18.11
CA ALA A 194 -11.56 14.97 17.88
C ALA A 194 -11.86 14.73 16.40
N ASP A 195 -11.31 15.55 15.49
CA ASP A 195 -11.45 15.37 14.06
C ASP A 195 -10.82 14.04 13.61
N MET A 196 -9.60 13.75 14.08
CA MET A 196 -8.89 12.51 13.79
C MET A 196 -9.63 11.27 14.27
N ASP A 197 -10.14 11.31 15.50
CA ASP A 197 -10.87 10.18 16.09
C ASP A 197 -12.23 9.98 15.39
N THR A 198 -12.89 11.06 14.97
CA THR A 198 -14.12 11.01 14.19
C THR A 198 -13.88 10.38 12.82
N TYR A 199 -12.82 10.79 12.11
CA TYR A 199 -12.44 10.20 10.84
C TYR A 199 -12.07 8.71 10.98
N ALA A 200 -11.30 8.36 12.01
CA ALA A 200 -10.91 6.98 12.27
C ALA A 200 -12.12 6.08 12.59
N ALA A 201 -13.07 6.57 13.38
CA ALA A 201 -14.32 5.84 13.64
C ALA A 201 -15.13 5.64 12.35
N LEU A 202 -15.20 6.66 11.49
CA LEU A 202 -15.86 6.58 10.18
C LEU A 202 -15.21 5.52 9.27
N SER A 203 -13.86 5.43 9.23
CA SER A 203 -13.15 4.39 8.47
C SER A 203 -13.58 2.99 8.91
N HIS A 204 -13.63 2.73 10.22
CA HIS A 204 -14.10 1.44 10.76
C HIS A 204 -15.57 1.16 10.44
N GLN A 205 -16.45 2.16 10.56
CA GLN A 205 -17.88 2.02 10.26
C GLN A 205 -18.12 1.67 8.79
N ARG A 206 -17.42 2.35 7.88
CA ARG A 206 -17.48 2.09 6.44
C ARG A 206 -16.96 0.72 6.09
N ALA A 207 -15.82 0.30 6.66
CA ALA A 207 -15.25 -1.02 6.43
C ALA A 207 -16.17 -2.14 6.95
N LEU A 208 -16.78 -1.97 8.12
CA LEU A 208 -17.74 -2.91 8.66
C LEU A 208 -18.98 -3.03 7.76
N ALA A 209 -19.55 -1.90 7.34
CA ALA A 209 -20.69 -1.87 6.44
C ALA A 209 -20.35 -2.51 5.08
N ALA A 210 -19.15 -2.27 4.55
CA ALA A 210 -18.65 -2.90 3.32
C ALA A 210 -18.51 -4.41 3.48
N GLN A 211 -17.96 -4.89 4.59
CA GLN A 211 -17.83 -6.31 4.88
C GLN A 211 -19.22 -6.99 5.03
N GLN A 212 -20.17 -6.33 5.71
CA GLN A 212 -21.53 -6.86 5.89
C GLN A 212 -22.33 -7.00 4.59
N ARG A 213 -22.11 -6.11 3.61
CA ARG A 213 -22.73 -6.20 2.29
C ARG A 213 -21.88 -6.94 1.25
N GLU A 214 -20.80 -7.62 1.69
CA GLU A 214 -19.90 -8.41 0.84
C GLU A 214 -19.26 -7.59 -0.30
N ALA A 215 -18.94 -6.30 -0.03
CA ALA A 215 -18.40 -5.39 -1.03
C ALA A 215 -16.92 -5.64 -1.38
N PHE A 216 -16.18 -6.36 -0.53
CA PHE A 216 -14.77 -6.70 -0.77
C PHE A 216 -14.65 -7.94 -1.67
N THR A 217 -15.16 -7.85 -2.89
CA THR A 217 -15.19 -8.96 -3.86
C THR A 217 -13.79 -9.35 -4.37
N GLU A 218 -12.81 -8.50 -4.18
CA GLU A 218 -11.40 -8.73 -4.50
C GLU A 218 -10.66 -9.59 -3.49
N VAL A 219 -11.25 -9.85 -2.30
CA VAL A 219 -10.62 -10.67 -1.26
C VAL A 219 -10.76 -12.14 -1.59
N VAL A 220 -9.64 -12.83 -1.65
CA VAL A 220 -9.58 -14.29 -1.81
C VAL A 220 -9.14 -14.95 -0.51
N PRO A 221 -9.80 -16.04 -0.08
CA PRO A 221 -9.43 -16.74 1.14
C PRO A 221 -8.07 -17.42 0.99
N ILE A 222 -7.29 -17.42 2.09
CA ILE A 222 -5.99 -18.09 2.16
C ILE A 222 -5.96 -19.08 3.33
N THR A 223 -5.12 -20.11 3.22
CA THR A 223 -5.05 -21.20 4.21
C THR A 223 -3.63 -21.36 4.73
N ASP A 224 -3.48 -21.43 6.06
CA ASP A 224 -2.16 -21.67 6.67
C ASP A 224 -1.76 -23.17 6.61
N THR A 225 -0.52 -23.46 7.00
CA THR A 225 0.04 -24.83 7.01
C THR A 225 -0.67 -25.79 7.96
N ARG A 226 -1.57 -25.31 8.82
CA ARG A 226 -2.38 -26.10 9.75
C ARG A 226 -3.80 -26.31 9.24
N GLY A 227 -4.11 -25.81 8.02
CA GLY A 227 -5.43 -25.92 7.42
C GLY A 227 -6.44 -24.87 7.92
N LYS A 228 -6.02 -23.85 8.66
CA LYS A 228 -6.91 -22.77 9.08
C LYS A 228 -7.12 -21.80 7.93
N LEU A 229 -8.40 -21.55 7.62
CA LEU A 229 -8.84 -20.60 6.60
C LEU A 229 -8.92 -19.18 7.16
N TYR A 230 -8.46 -18.22 6.37
CA TYR A 230 -8.55 -16.79 6.61
C TYR A 230 -9.27 -16.17 5.40
N GLY A 231 -10.49 -15.68 5.59
CA GLY A 231 -11.35 -15.18 4.50
C GLY A 231 -11.74 -13.71 4.64
N GLN A 232 -11.36 -13.04 5.74
CA GLN A 232 -11.76 -11.67 6.01
C GLN A 232 -10.63 -10.88 6.67
N ASP A 233 -10.64 -9.56 6.46
CA ASP A 233 -9.76 -8.63 7.17
C ASP A 233 -10.04 -8.68 8.68
N ASP A 234 -9.00 -8.84 9.49
CA ASP A 234 -9.15 -9.01 10.93
C ASP A 234 -8.86 -7.75 11.76
N GLY A 235 -8.67 -6.62 11.08
CA GLY A 235 -8.42 -5.31 11.67
C GLY A 235 -9.66 -4.50 12.01
N ILE A 236 -10.81 -4.80 11.37
CA ILE A 236 -12.05 -4.02 11.50
C ILE A 236 -12.61 -4.12 12.92
N ARG A 237 -12.98 -2.96 13.52
CA ARG A 237 -13.53 -2.88 14.86
C ARG A 237 -14.94 -2.32 14.84
N ALA A 238 -15.93 -3.17 15.04
CA ALA A 238 -17.35 -2.79 15.08
C ALA A 238 -17.68 -1.79 16.19
N ASP A 239 -16.88 -1.78 17.25
CA ASP A 239 -17.10 -0.96 18.44
C ASP A 239 -16.28 0.35 18.46
N SER A 240 -15.65 0.71 17.33
CA SER A 240 -14.86 1.95 17.20
C SER A 240 -15.78 3.16 17.18
N THR A 241 -15.73 3.98 18.24
CA THR A 241 -16.47 5.24 18.36
C THR A 241 -15.53 6.37 18.75
N PRO A 242 -15.83 7.65 18.41
CA PRO A 242 -15.00 8.78 18.83
C PRO A 242 -14.75 8.81 20.34
N ASP A 243 -15.76 8.53 21.17
CA ASP A 243 -15.64 8.51 22.65
C ASP A 243 -14.68 7.43 23.15
N LYS A 244 -14.62 6.27 22.49
CA LYS A 244 -13.67 5.20 22.84
C LYS A 244 -12.27 5.57 22.39
N LEU A 245 -12.12 6.12 21.19
CA LEU A 245 -10.84 6.55 20.64
C LEU A 245 -10.24 7.69 21.44
N ALA A 246 -11.04 8.64 21.94
CA ALA A 246 -10.60 9.75 22.77
C ALA A 246 -9.88 9.32 24.08
N ARG A 247 -10.14 8.10 24.56
CA ARG A 247 -9.49 7.54 25.76
C ARG A 247 -8.10 6.97 25.50
N LEU A 248 -7.71 6.80 24.23
CA LEU A 248 -6.41 6.26 23.87
C LEU A 248 -5.30 7.29 24.13
N ARG A 249 -4.16 6.80 24.61
CA ARG A 249 -2.99 7.65 24.86
C ARG A 249 -2.23 7.88 23.55
N PRO A 250 -1.59 9.08 23.41
CA PRO A 250 -0.65 9.33 22.32
C PRO A 250 0.46 8.27 22.27
N VAL A 251 0.87 7.90 21.06
CA VAL A 251 1.90 6.86 20.85
C VAL A 251 3.25 7.50 20.53
N PHE A 252 3.27 8.53 19.70
CA PHE A 252 4.49 9.03 19.09
C PHE A 252 5.07 10.24 19.84
N ASP A 253 4.25 11.18 20.28
CA ASP A 253 4.69 12.39 20.96
C ASP A 253 4.10 12.47 22.38
N LYS A 254 4.64 11.61 23.24
CA LYS A 254 4.15 11.45 24.61
C LYS A 254 4.62 12.56 25.52
N PRO A 255 3.77 13.07 26.41
CA PRO A 255 2.36 12.73 26.63
C PRO A 255 1.39 13.65 25.87
N TRP A 256 1.87 14.60 25.07
CA TRP A 256 1.12 15.75 24.55
C TRP A 256 0.62 15.63 23.12
N GLY A 257 1.06 14.60 22.40
CA GLY A 257 0.65 14.36 21.01
C GLY A 257 -0.83 13.99 20.87
N ASN A 258 -1.28 13.97 19.64
CA ASN A 258 -2.66 13.66 19.24
C ASN A 258 -2.79 12.34 18.49
N ILE A 259 -1.66 11.82 17.95
CA ILE A 259 -1.65 10.58 17.18
C ILE A 259 -1.63 9.37 18.11
N THR A 260 -2.61 8.50 17.92
CA THR A 260 -2.82 7.30 18.73
C THR A 260 -2.85 6.04 17.87
N ALA A 261 -2.83 4.87 18.49
CA ALA A 261 -3.05 3.62 17.79
C ALA A 261 -4.46 3.49 17.18
N GLY A 262 -5.41 4.33 17.58
CA GLY A 262 -6.80 4.31 17.11
C GLY A 262 -7.02 5.18 15.87
N ASN A 263 -6.22 6.23 15.67
CA ASN A 263 -6.30 7.13 14.52
C ASN A 263 -5.11 6.98 13.55
N SER A 264 -4.42 5.84 13.64
CA SER A 264 -3.31 5.39 12.79
C SER A 264 -3.66 4.07 12.12
N SER A 265 -3.07 3.79 10.96
CA SER A 265 -3.19 2.49 10.30
C SER A 265 -2.57 1.37 11.15
N GLN A 266 -3.14 0.18 11.04
CA GLN A 266 -2.66 -0.98 11.77
C GLN A 266 -1.49 -1.65 11.02
N VAL A 267 -0.52 -2.19 11.76
CA VAL A 267 0.53 -3.05 11.20
C VAL A 267 -0.09 -4.39 10.84
N THR A 268 -0.01 -4.76 9.57
CA THR A 268 -0.67 -5.96 9.03
C THR A 268 0.20 -6.67 8.01
N ASP A 269 -0.16 -7.93 7.76
CA ASP A 269 0.37 -8.77 6.69
C ASP A 269 -0.68 -8.82 5.58
N GLY A 270 -0.25 -8.80 4.31
CA GLY A 270 -1.18 -8.89 3.19
C GLY A 270 -0.51 -8.78 1.82
N ALA A 271 -1.24 -9.18 0.79
CA ALA A 271 -0.86 -9.09 -0.62
C ALA A 271 -2.01 -8.56 -1.47
N ALA A 272 -1.69 -7.83 -2.52
CA ALA A 272 -2.63 -7.39 -3.56
C ALA A 272 -1.93 -7.46 -4.92
N LEU A 273 -2.52 -8.16 -5.87
CA LEU A 273 -1.98 -8.42 -7.20
C LEU A 273 -3.01 -8.10 -8.27
N LEU A 274 -2.56 -7.53 -9.38
CA LEU A 274 -3.37 -7.19 -10.54
C LEU A 274 -2.69 -7.74 -11.81
N ILE A 275 -3.49 -8.06 -12.82
CA ILE A 275 -3.03 -8.40 -14.15
C ILE A 275 -3.22 -7.18 -15.04
N LEU A 276 -2.12 -6.69 -15.61
CA LEU A 276 -2.12 -5.59 -16.57
C LEU A 276 -1.86 -6.15 -17.98
N ALA A 277 -2.56 -5.59 -18.98
CA ALA A 277 -2.46 -6.04 -20.36
C ALA A 277 -2.42 -4.89 -21.35
N SER A 278 -1.71 -5.11 -22.46
CA SER A 278 -1.78 -4.30 -23.68
C SER A 278 -3.08 -4.59 -24.44
N GLN A 279 -3.43 -3.74 -25.42
CA GLN A 279 -4.52 -4.01 -26.35
C GLN A 279 -4.31 -5.35 -27.09
N ALA A 280 -3.08 -5.63 -27.52
CA ALA A 280 -2.74 -6.87 -28.22
C ALA A 280 -2.99 -8.11 -27.36
N ALA A 281 -2.68 -8.06 -26.05
CA ALA A 281 -2.98 -9.18 -25.15
C ALA A 281 -4.49 -9.33 -24.90
N VAL A 282 -5.22 -8.21 -24.78
CA VAL A 282 -6.69 -8.23 -24.66
C VAL A 282 -7.32 -8.93 -25.85
N GLU A 283 -6.89 -8.61 -27.07
CA GLU A 283 -7.38 -9.24 -28.31
C GLU A 283 -6.97 -10.70 -28.40
N ARG A 284 -5.70 -11.01 -28.17
CA ARG A 284 -5.14 -12.37 -28.25
C ARG A 284 -5.89 -13.36 -27.38
N TRP A 285 -6.20 -12.97 -26.15
CA TRP A 285 -6.80 -13.84 -25.13
C TRP A 285 -8.30 -13.58 -24.93
N ASN A 286 -8.90 -12.70 -25.77
CA ASN A 286 -10.31 -12.28 -25.65
C ASN A 286 -10.66 -11.87 -24.22
N LEU A 287 -9.79 -11.04 -23.58
CA LEU A 287 -9.93 -10.63 -22.20
C LEU A 287 -11.05 -9.60 -22.05
N GLN A 288 -11.60 -9.55 -20.84
CA GLN A 288 -12.61 -8.57 -20.47
C GLN A 288 -12.05 -7.62 -19.42
N PRO A 289 -11.46 -6.47 -19.80
CA PRO A 289 -10.86 -5.55 -18.83
C PRO A 289 -11.87 -5.03 -17.82
N LEU A 290 -11.47 -4.96 -16.56
CA LEU A 290 -12.24 -4.30 -15.50
C LEU A 290 -12.17 -2.78 -15.62
N GLY A 291 -11.03 -2.27 -16.04
CA GLY A 291 -10.74 -0.85 -16.16
C GLY A 291 -9.42 -0.59 -16.86
N ARG A 292 -8.97 0.66 -16.83
CA ARG A 292 -7.66 1.06 -17.36
C ARG A 292 -6.95 2.06 -16.46
N ILE A 293 -5.63 2.03 -16.50
CA ILE A 293 -4.80 3.09 -15.94
C ILE A 293 -4.81 4.25 -16.95
N VAL A 294 -5.18 5.43 -16.47
CA VAL A 294 -5.30 6.64 -17.29
C VAL A 294 -4.05 7.50 -17.21
N ASP A 295 -3.50 7.62 -15.99
CA ASP A 295 -2.34 8.46 -15.69
C ASP A 295 -1.75 8.09 -14.34
N ALA A 296 -0.46 8.33 -14.15
CA ALA A 296 0.21 8.17 -12.87
C ALA A 296 1.20 9.32 -12.66
N ASN A 297 1.45 9.67 -11.40
CA ASN A 297 2.43 10.70 -11.06
C ASN A 297 3.07 10.44 -9.71
N TRP A 298 4.33 10.80 -9.61
CA TRP A 298 5.15 10.71 -8.42
C TRP A 298 5.66 12.10 -8.04
N ALA A 299 5.71 12.37 -6.75
CA ALA A 299 6.21 13.64 -6.25
C ALA A 299 7.14 13.43 -5.06
N SER A 300 7.96 14.43 -4.76
CA SER A 300 8.82 14.48 -3.58
C SER A 300 8.56 15.79 -2.82
N LEU A 301 8.71 15.72 -1.50
CA LEU A 301 8.51 16.84 -0.58
C LEU A 301 9.38 16.65 0.66
N ASP A 302 9.33 17.58 1.60
CA ASP A 302 10.02 17.47 2.88
C ASP A 302 9.61 16.17 3.61
N PRO A 303 10.55 15.29 3.99
CA PRO A 303 10.25 14.08 4.77
C PRO A 303 9.49 14.35 6.06
N ALA A 304 9.68 15.49 6.69
CA ALA A 304 8.97 15.89 7.91
C ALA A 304 7.46 16.10 7.69
N GLU A 305 7.03 16.25 6.43
CA GLU A 305 5.64 16.45 6.00
C GLU A 305 5.18 15.41 4.99
N MET A 306 5.78 14.21 5.00
CA MET A 306 5.54 13.15 4.01
C MET A 306 4.06 12.84 3.78
N GLY A 307 3.20 13.07 4.77
CA GLY A 307 1.76 12.82 4.68
C GLY A 307 1.03 13.67 3.63
N LEU A 308 1.60 14.80 3.18
CA LEU A 308 1.10 15.60 2.07
C LEU A 308 1.46 15.02 0.68
N GLY A 309 2.20 13.93 0.62
CA GLY A 309 2.55 13.25 -0.63
C GLY A 309 1.39 13.07 -1.61
N PRO A 310 0.17 12.67 -1.18
CA PRO A 310 -1.00 12.59 -2.04
C PRO A 310 -1.34 13.91 -2.75
N VAL A 311 -1.19 15.04 -2.05
CA VAL A 311 -1.46 16.36 -2.63
C VAL A 311 -0.49 16.66 -3.78
N TYR A 312 0.81 16.52 -3.52
CA TYR A 312 1.84 16.79 -4.52
C TYR A 312 1.80 15.82 -5.70
N ALA A 313 1.40 14.56 -5.47
CA ALA A 313 1.33 13.56 -6.52
C ALA A 313 0.05 13.65 -7.35
N ALA A 314 -1.11 13.93 -6.74
CA ALA A 314 -2.38 13.97 -7.46
C ALA A 314 -2.63 15.31 -8.16
N THR A 315 -2.13 16.42 -7.64
CA THR A 315 -2.32 17.75 -8.25
C THR A 315 -1.91 17.79 -9.72
N PRO A 316 -0.74 17.31 -10.17
CA PRO A 316 -0.41 17.30 -11.59
C PRO A 316 -1.33 16.44 -12.45
N LEU A 317 -1.95 15.38 -11.90
CA LEU A 317 -2.96 14.59 -12.62
C LEU A 317 -4.23 15.43 -12.87
N LEU A 318 -4.65 16.18 -11.86
CA LEU A 318 -5.80 17.10 -11.95
C LEU A 318 -5.53 18.24 -12.95
N GLU A 319 -4.36 18.88 -12.86
CA GLU A 319 -3.95 19.98 -13.74
C GLU A 319 -3.91 19.58 -15.22
N ARG A 320 -3.26 18.44 -15.53
CA ARG A 320 -3.20 17.93 -16.91
C ARG A 320 -4.56 17.69 -17.55
N ARG A 321 -5.61 17.58 -16.72
CA ARG A 321 -6.99 17.30 -17.16
C ARG A 321 -7.96 18.42 -16.85
N HIS A 322 -7.46 19.57 -16.38
CA HIS A 322 -8.26 20.73 -15.98
C HIS A 322 -9.35 20.38 -14.95
N MET A 323 -9.01 19.51 -13.98
CA MET A 323 -9.92 19.00 -12.96
C MET A 323 -9.67 19.65 -11.60
N LYS A 324 -10.70 19.70 -10.78
CA LYS A 324 -10.67 19.99 -9.35
C LYS A 324 -10.83 18.71 -8.54
N VAL A 325 -10.65 18.77 -7.20
CA VAL A 325 -10.65 17.57 -6.34
C VAL A 325 -11.98 16.81 -6.31
N ASN A 326 -13.09 17.44 -6.68
CA ASN A 326 -14.41 16.81 -6.72
C ASN A 326 -14.84 16.35 -8.14
N ASP A 327 -14.01 16.53 -9.16
CA ASP A 327 -14.30 16.06 -10.52
C ASP A 327 -14.08 14.54 -10.69
N PRO A 328 -13.09 13.90 -10.03
CA PRO A 328 -13.09 12.43 -9.91
C PRO A 328 -14.31 11.97 -9.10
N ASP A 329 -14.93 10.87 -9.53
CA ASP A 329 -16.11 10.32 -8.84
C ASP A 329 -15.78 9.81 -7.44
N LEU A 330 -14.63 9.13 -7.29
CA LEU A 330 -14.15 8.58 -6.02
C LEU A 330 -12.65 8.79 -5.83
N TRP A 331 -12.25 8.78 -4.56
CA TRP A 331 -10.86 8.77 -4.13
C TRP A 331 -10.58 7.59 -3.21
N GLU A 332 -9.42 6.95 -3.38
CA GLU A 332 -8.78 6.09 -2.39
C GLU A 332 -7.47 6.73 -1.94
N ILE A 333 -7.49 7.40 -0.80
CA ILE A 333 -6.30 7.98 -0.18
C ILE A 333 -5.86 7.01 0.94
N ASN A 334 -4.67 6.42 0.83
CA ASN A 334 -4.20 5.52 1.86
C ASN A 334 -4.16 6.21 3.22
N GLU A 335 -4.86 5.65 4.19
CA GLU A 335 -5.00 6.21 5.54
C GLU A 335 -3.82 5.78 6.43
N ALA A 336 -2.61 6.28 6.19
CA ALA A 336 -1.51 6.04 7.11
C ALA A 336 -1.84 6.59 8.51
N PHE A 337 -2.44 7.78 8.53
CA PHE A 337 -2.96 8.46 9.73
C PHE A 337 -4.21 9.27 9.36
N ALA A 338 -5.17 9.39 10.28
CA ALA A 338 -6.34 10.25 10.09
C ALA A 338 -5.92 11.71 9.86
N ALA A 339 -4.96 12.21 10.64
CA ALA A 339 -4.39 13.54 10.49
C ALA A 339 -3.87 13.79 9.07
N GLN A 340 -3.20 12.80 8.47
CA GLN A 340 -2.61 12.90 7.14
C GLN A 340 -3.68 13.07 6.06
N VAL A 341 -4.78 12.30 6.12
CA VAL A 341 -5.88 12.43 5.13
C VAL A 341 -6.58 13.77 5.26
N LEU A 342 -6.85 14.19 6.50
CA LEU A 342 -7.48 15.48 6.78
C LEU A 342 -6.58 16.66 6.37
N ALA A 343 -5.26 16.54 6.55
CA ALA A 343 -4.29 17.53 6.09
C ALA A 343 -4.27 17.66 4.56
N CYS A 344 -4.38 16.55 3.82
CA CYS A 344 -4.50 16.59 2.36
C CYS A 344 -5.76 17.37 1.92
N ALA A 345 -6.90 17.11 2.57
CA ALA A 345 -8.14 17.82 2.27
C ALA A 345 -8.05 19.32 2.60
N ALA A 346 -7.43 19.66 3.74
CA ALA A 346 -7.22 21.06 4.14
C ALA A 346 -6.27 21.78 3.17
N ALA A 347 -5.17 21.14 2.78
CA ALA A 347 -4.16 21.71 1.88
C ALA A 347 -4.76 22.06 0.51
N TRP A 348 -5.54 21.18 -0.13
CA TRP A 348 -6.19 21.48 -1.41
C TRP A 348 -7.21 22.62 -1.34
N ASN A 349 -7.82 22.83 -0.17
CA ASN A 349 -8.81 23.90 0.03
C ASN A 349 -8.17 25.25 0.37
N ASP A 350 -6.96 25.28 0.86
CA ASP A 350 -6.26 26.50 1.26
C ASP A 350 -5.59 27.19 0.07
N GLU A 351 -6.16 28.32 -0.36
CA GLU A 351 -5.69 29.12 -1.50
C GLU A 351 -4.26 29.59 -1.33
N ALA A 352 -3.90 30.11 -0.15
CA ALA A 352 -2.57 30.63 0.12
C ALA A 352 -1.53 29.48 0.12
N TRP A 353 -1.88 28.38 0.77
CA TRP A 353 -1.02 27.22 0.79
C TRP A 353 -0.79 26.64 -0.61
N CYS A 354 -1.83 26.55 -1.43
CA CYS A 354 -1.73 26.07 -2.82
C CYS A 354 -0.84 26.98 -3.66
N LEU A 355 -0.99 28.29 -3.55
CA LEU A 355 -0.14 29.25 -4.27
C LEU A 355 1.35 29.09 -3.88
N ASP A 356 1.64 28.99 -2.58
CA ASP A 356 3.00 28.90 -2.07
C ASP A 356 3.68 27.57 -2.37
N ASN A 357 2.92 26.46 -2.36
CA ASN A 357 3.49 25.10 -2.41
C ASN A 357 3.25 24.38 -3.74
N LEU A 358 2.18 24.71 -4.46
CA LEU A 358 1.82 24.07 -5.74
C LEU A 358 1.96 25.03 -6.93
N GLY A 359 2.11 26.32 -6.68
CA GLY A 359 2.19 27.34 -7.73
C GLY A 359 0.86 27.59 -8.44
N SER A 360 -0.24 27.10 -7.88
CA SER A 360 -1.61 27.24 -8.45
C SER A 360 -2.61 27.57 -7.34
N GLY A 361 -3.78 28.09 -7.71
CA GLY A 361 -4.84 28.37 -6.74
C GLY A 361 -5.50 27.10 -6.20
N SER A 362 -6.40 27.25 -5.23
CA SER A 362 -7.11 26.15 -4.56
C SER A 362 -7.74 25.17 -5.55
N PHE A 363 -7.63 23.88 -5.22
CA PHE A 363 -8.31 22.79 -5.94
C PHE A 363 -9.70 22.51 -5.42
N GLY A 364 -10.13 23.20 -4.36
CA GLY A 364 -11.43 23.12 -3.72
C GLY A 364 -11.47 22.21 -2.50
N ALA A 365 -12.59 22.25 -1.79
CA ALA A 365 -12.82 21.41 -0.62
C ALA A 365 -13.13 19.97 -1.06
N LEU A 366 -12.26 19.03 -0.71
CA LEU A 366 -12.46 17.61 -1.01
C LEU A 366 -13.65 17.05 -0.22
N ASP A 367 -14.63 16.48 -0.94
CA ASP A 367 -15.77 15.81 -0.34
C ASP A 367 -15.37 14.46 0.27
N LEU A 368 -15.21 14.42 1.59
CA LEU A 368 -14.83 13.20 2.33
C LEU A 368 -15.89 12.07 2.23
N HIS A 369 -17.09 12.33 1.72
CA HIS A 369 -18.06 11.27 1.41
C HIS A 369 -17.66 10.46 0.18
N ARG A 370 -16.80 11.00 -0.67
CA ARG A 370 -16.25 10.33 -1.87
C ARG A 370 -14.86 9.73 -1.64
N VAL A 371 -14.29 9.88 -0.44
CA VAL A 371 -12.97 9.37 -0.07
C VAL A 371 -13.14 8.10 0.75
N ASN A 372 -12.44 7.01 0.35
CA ASN A 372 -12.39 5.75 1.10
C ASN A 372 -13.79 5.26 1.51
N VAL A 373 -14.66 5.16 0.51
CA VAL A 373 -16.12 4.95 0.69
C VAL A 373 -16.47 3.61 1.37
N ASP A 374 -15.54 2.67 1.37
CA ASP A 374 -15.65 1.35 2.00
C ASP A 374 -14.66 1.17 3.16
N GLY A 375 -14.17 2.30 3.74
CA GLY A 375 -13.13 2.32 4.75
C GLY A 375 -11.73 2.19 4.15
N GLY A 376 -10.70 2.39 4.95
CA GLY A 376 -9.31 2.40 4.49
C GLY A 376 -8.35 1.75 5.50
N ALA A 377 -7.08 2.12 5.41
CA ALA A 377 -5.99 1.46 6.14
C ALA A 377 -6.09 1.55 7.67
N ILE A 378 -6.80 2.53 8.22
CA ILE A 378 -7.06 2.61 9.67
C ILE A 378 -7.87 1.40 10.11
N ALA A 379 -8.88 1.01 9.34
CA ALA A 379 -9.73 -0.13 9.63
C ALA A 379 -9.16 -1.46 9.11
N LEU A 380 -8.70 -1.47 7.85
CA LEU A 380 -8.26 -2.69 7.15
C LEU A 380 -6.82 -3.07 7.50
N GLY A 381 -5.96 -2.08 7.75
CA GLY A 381 -4.52 -2.27 7.93
C GLY A 381 -3.69 -1.75 6.77
N HIS A 382 -2.36 -1.72 6.97
CA HIS A 382 -1.40 -1.18 6.02
C HIS A 382 -0.20 -2.12 5.86
N PRO A 383 -0.35 -3.25 5.11
CA PRO A 383 0.81 -4.00 4.66
C PRO A 383 1.52 -3.14 3.63
N VAL A 384 2.67 -2.56 4.02
CA VAL A 384 3.30 -1.40 3.37
C VAL A 384 3.51 -1.64 1.87
N GLY A 385 4.08 -2.77 1.49
CA GLY A 385 4.32 -3.12 0.09
C GLY A 385 3.06 -3.41 -0.74
N ALA A 386 1.98 -3.85 -0.09
CA ALA A 386 0.73 -4.21 -0.78
C ALA A 386 -0.24 -3.03 -0.95
N SER A 387 -0.19 -2.05 -0.05
CA SER A 387 -1.24 -1.03 0.07
C SER A 387 -1.43 -0.19 -1.18
N GLY A 388 -0.35 0.15 -1.90
CA GLY A 388 -0.47 0.90 -3.15
C GLY A 388 -1.27 0.17 -4.22
N ALA A 389 -1.09 -1.15 -4.34
CA ALA A 389 -1.88 -1.98 -5.26
C ALA A 389 -3.31 -2.19 -4.75
N ARG A 390 -3.50 -2.36 -3.42
CA ARG A 390 -4.81 -2.51 -2.79
C ARG A 390 -5.71 -1.33 -3.09
N ILE A 391 -5.23 -0.09 -2.91
CA ILE A 391 -6.07 1.10 -3.13
C ILE A 391 -6.47 1.26 -4.59
N VAL A 392 -5.61 0.90 -5.54
CA VAL A 392 -5.94 0.92 -6.98
C VAL A 392 -6.98 -0.15 -7.30
N LEU A 393 -6.79 -1.38 -6.81
CA LEU A 393 -7.72 -2.49 -7.03
C LEU A 393 -9.10 -2.19 -6.43
N HIS A 394 -9.14 -1.81 -5.15
CA HIS A 394 -10.40 -1.54 -4.46
C HIS A 394 -11.15 -0.36 -5.08
N LEU A 395 -10.44 0.72 -5.44
CA LEU A 395 -11.04 1.87 -6.12
C LEU A 395 -11.76 1.44 -7.40
N LEU A 396 -11.15 0.55 -8.20
CA LEU A 396 -11.77 0.03 -9.41
C LEU A 396 -13.05 -0.76 -9.10
N HIS A 397 -13.02 -1.65 -8.09
CA HIS A 397 -14.22 -2.37 -7.64
C HIS A 397 -15.30 -1.43 -7.11
N ALA A 398 -14.93 -0.38 -6.35
CA ALA A 398 -15.85 0.61 -5.83
C ALA A 398 -16.53 1.44 -6.93
N LEU A 399 -15.77 1.83 -7.96
CA LEU A 399 -16.30 2.50 -9.15
C LEU A 399 -17.30 1.61 -9.90
N ARG A 400 -16.92 0.36 -10.15
CA ARG A 400 -17.79 -0.61 -10.85
C ARG A 400 -19.09 -0.87 -10.11
N ALA A 401 -19.02 -1.17 -8.81
CA ALA A 401 -20.18 -1.45 -7.97
C ALA A 401 -21.20 -0.27 -7.94
N ARG A 402 -20.69 0.97 -8.08
CA ARG A 402 -21.49 2.20 -8.06
C ARG A 402 -21.80 2.75 -9.45
N ARG A 403 -21.32 2.08 -10.53
CA ARG A 403 -21.45 2.53 -11.93
C ARG A 403 -20.87 3.92 -12.15
N LEU A 404 -19.77 4.21 -11.49
CA LEU A 404 -19.00 5.44 -11.60
C LEU A 404 -17.83 5.23 -12.56
N LYS A 405 -17.32 6.32 -13.15
CA LYS A 405 -16.37 6.23 -14.25
C LYS A 405 -14.91 6.34 -13.82
N ARG A 406 -14.56 7.37 -13.04
CA ARG A 406 -13.17 7.75 -12.82
C ARG A 406 -12.85 7.97 -11.36
N GLY A 407 -11.68 7.49 -10.93
CA GLY A 407 -11.18 7.72 -9.58
C GLY A 407 -9.68 7.92 -9.53
N ILE A 408 -9.20 8.44 -8.40
CA ILE A 408 -7.78 8.60 -8.12
C ILE A 408 -7.43 7.83 -6.84
N ALA A 409 -6.44 6.94 -6.94
CA ALA A 409 -5.77 6.32 -5.82
C ALA A 409 -4.51 7.12 -5.49
N ALA A 410 -4.33 7.53 -4.23
CA ALA A 410 -3.18 8.31 -3.79
C ALA A 410 -2.59 7.80 -2.48
N ILE A 411 -1.27 7.88 -2.33
CA ILE A 411 -0.55 7.33 -1.19
C ILE A 411 0.61 8.22 -0.79
N CYS A 412 0.74 8.49 0.52
CA CYS A 412 1.94 9.10 1.11
C CYS A 412 3.03 8.05 1.29
N ILE A 413 4.28 8.46 1.24
CA ILE A 413 5.43 7.57 1.23
C ILE A 413 6.48 8.11 2.21
N GLY A 414 6.93 7.27 3.15
CA GLY A 414 8.05 7.59 4.02
C GLY A 414 9.30 7.97 3.24
N GLY A 415 10.03 8.97 3.70
CA GLY A 415 11.14 9.61 2.97
C GLY A 415 10.71 10.84 2.17
N GLY A 416 9.51 11.36 2.39
CA GLY A 416 9.04 12.60 1.75
C GLY A 416 8.68 12.41 0.28
N GLN A 417 7.81 11.44 -0.03
CA GLN A 417 7.31 11.22 -1.38
C GLN A 417 5.79 11.01 -1.39
N GLY A 418 5.19 11.07 -2.57
CA GLY A 418 3.82 10.74 -2.86
C GLY A 418 3.68 10.01 -4.18
N GLY A 419 2.66 9.16 -4.29
CA GLY A 419 2.23 8.53 -5.52
C GLY A 419 0.75 8.71 -5.73
N ALA A 420 0.33 8.90 -6.98
CA ALA A 420 -1.08 8.94 -7.37
C ALA A 420 -1.28 8.24 -8.72
N MET A 421 -2.41 7.53 -8.86
CA MET A 421 -2.79 6.83 -10.07
C MET A 421 -4.27 7.08 -10.35
N MET A 422 -4.57 7.58 -11.55
CA MET A 422 -5.93 7.77 -12.04
C MET A 422 -6.35 6.55 -12.84
N ILE A 423 -7.51 6.01 -12.54
CA ILE A 423 -8.09 4.85 -13.23
C ILE A 423 -9.48 5.14 -13.73
N GLU A 424 -9.89 4.40 -14.74
CA GLU A 424 -11.26 4.42 -15.29
C GLU A 424 -11.87 3.02 -15.31
N ASN A 425 -13.14 2.96 -14.93
CA ASN A 425 -14.02 1.80 -15.14
C ASN A 425 -14.50 1.77 -16.60
N LEU A 426 -14.50 0.58 -17.22
CA LEU A 426 -14.90 0.37 -18.63
C LEU A 426 -16.29 -0.26 -18.81
N ASP A 427 -17.09 -0.42 -17.76
CA ASP A 427 -18.40 -1.10 -17.89
C ASP A 427 -19.38 -0.40 -18.84
N GLU A 428 -19.34 0.94 -18.97
CA GLU A 428 -20.21 1.68 -19.89
C GLU A 428 -19.81 1.50 -21.36
N GLU A 429 -18.52 1.30 -21.66
CA GLU A 429 -18.04 1.08 -23.02
C GLU A 429 -18.42 -0.32 -23.54
N ARG A 430 -18.70 -1.29 -22.66
CA ARG A 430 -19.17 -2.64 -23.05
C ARG A 430 -20.53 -2.64 -23.75
N GLN A 431 -21.44 -1.74 -23.42
CA GLN A 431 -22.76 -1.66 -24.08
C GLN A 431 -22.64 -1.17 -25.52
N THR A 432 -21.65 -0.33 -25.82
CA THR A 432 -21.41 0.17 -27.19
C THR A 432 -20.60 -0.80 -28.05
N TRP A 433 -19.75 -1.61 -27.43
CA TRP A 433 -18.91 -2.60 -28.15
C TRP A 433 -19.69 -3.83 -28.61
N GLN A 434 -20.65 -4.31 -27.81
CA GLN A 434 -21.54 -5.40 -28.19
C GLN A 434 -22.62 -5.01 -29.21
N ALA A 435 -22.78 -3.72 -29.47
CA ALA A 435 -23.77 -3.17 -30.41
C ALA A 435 -23.20 -2.91 -31.82
N GLN A 436 -21.92 -3.16 -32.08
CA GLN A 436 -21.36 -3.11 -33.43
C GLN A 436 -21.45 -4.50 -34.07
N PRO A 437 -22.36 -4.73 -35.05
CA PRO A 437 -22.38 -6.01 -35.80
C PRO A 437 -21.15 -6.05 -36.70
N THR A 438 -20.51 -7.22 -36.71
CA THR A 438 -19.46 -7.63 -37.66
C THR A 438 -19.84 -7.46 -39.10
#